data_ff2c3656ae2045b0be8e0c14deabd448
#
_entry.id   ff2c3656ae2045b0be8e0c14deabd448
#
_cell.length_a   1.000
_cell.length_b   1.000
_cell.length_c   1.000
_cell.angle_alpha   90.00
_cell.angle_beta   90.00
_cell.angle_gamma   90.00
#
_symmetry.space_group_name_H-M   'P 1'
#
loop_
_entity.id
_entity.type
_entity.pdbx_description
1 polymer ?
#
loop_
_entity_poly.entity_id
_entity_poly.type
_entity_poly.pdbx_seq_one_letter_code
_entity_poly.pdbx_strand_id
1 'polypeptide(L)'
;MPSIRDQGIWAHDANNFDIMRLLLATLVIYSHAFPIFLGTHDWWQDAGSHYNLGQLAVMAFFIISGMLVTRSATFSRSGFSYAISRIYRLVPGAFICAIWCALILGAIMTSLALHEYYSSGRVWSFIFRNTYMMAIQYDLPGVFSDNIYKQAVNGSLWSLKVEIKMYIAFGLIVFIARRFKFLSAHL
;
A
#
# COMPACT_ATOMS: atom_id res chain seq x y z
N MET A 1 38.15 1.35 0.25
CA MET A 1 37.20 0.27 -0.16
C MET A 1 35.91 0.96 -0.60
N PRO A 2 35.45 0.76 -1.83
CA PRO A 2 34.14 1.28 -2.23
C PRO A 2 33.09 0.69 -1.30
N SER A 3 32.20 1.54 -0.80
CA SER A 3 31.14 1.10 0.12
C SER A 3 30.18 0.18 -0.63
N ILE A 4 29.55 -0.76 0.07
CA ILE A 4 28.49 -1.62 -0.49
C ILE A 4 27.38 -0.78 -1.16
N ARG A 5 27.35 0.53 -0.92
CA ARG A 5 26.46 1.50 -1.60
C ARG A 5 26.72 1.64 -3.10
N ASP A 6 27.95 1.38 -3.55
CA ASP A 6 28.39 1.70 -4.90
C ASP A 6 28.46 0.48 -5.83
N GLN A 7 28.04 -0.70 -5.34
CA GLN A 7 28.18 -1.95 -6.09
C GLN A 7 26.86 -2.43 -6.68
N GLY A 8 26.75 -2.37 -8.00
CA GLY A 8 25.81 -3.15 -8.81
C GLY A 8 24.36 -2.65 -8.81
N ILE A 9 23.43 -3.59 -8.86
CA ILE A 9 21.96 -3.40 -8.94
C ILE A 9 21.33 -2.47 -7.90
N TRP A 10 22.12 -2.02 -6.91
CA TRP A 10 21.68 -1.12 -5.84
C TRP A 10 22.07 0.34 -6.07
N ALA A 11 22.84 0.67 -7.11
CA ALA A 11 23.10 2.05 -7.48
C ALA A 11 21.78 2.73 -7.88
N HIS A 12 21.54 3.94 -7.42
CA HIS A 12 20.27 4.66 -7.67
C HIS A 12 19.99 4.79 -9.17
N ASP A 13 21.04 4.89 -9.97
CA ASP A 13 20.96 5.10 -11.41
C ASP A 13 20.95 3.80 -12.22
N ALA A 14 21.09 2.64 -11.58
CA ALA A 14 21.22 1.34 -12.25
C ALA A 14 20.05 0.39 -12.00
N ASN A 15 19.00 0.82 -11.27
CA ASN A 15 17.88 -0.08 -11.00
C ASN A 15 16.57 0.42 -11.62
N ASN A 16 15.84 -0.50 -12.23
CA ASN A 16 14.55 -0.23 -12.86
C ASN A 16 13.37 -0.47 -11.88
N PHE A 17 13.59 -0.44 -10.55
CA PHE A 17 12.54 -0.75 -9.59
C PHE A 17 11.35 0.20 -9.67
N ASP A 18 11.57 1.48 -9.98
CA ASP A 18 10.47 2.44 -10.09
C ASP A 18 9.63 2.17 -11.35
N ILE A 19 10.27 1.81 -12.46
CA ILE A 19 9.56 1.39 -13.69
C ILE A 19 8.79 0.10 -13.43
N MET A 20 9.41 -0.89 -12.79
CA MET A 20 8.73 -2.14 -12.43
C MET A 20 7.51 -1.88 -11.54
N ARG A 21 7.62 -1.00 -10.56
CA ARG A 21 6.50 -0.65 -9.68
C ARG A 21 5.39 0.08 -10.43
N LEU A 22 5.72 0.94 -11.37
CA LEU A 22 4.75 1.60 -12.24
C LEU A 22 4.00 0.59 -13.10
N LEU A 23 4.71 -0.34 -13.73
CA LEU A 23 4.10 -1.40 -14.55
C LEU A 23 3.19 -2.30 -13.71
N LEU A 24 3.63 -2.71 -12.53
CA LEU A 24 2.83 -3.52 -11.61
C LEU A 24 1.58 -2.77 -11.14
N ALA A 25 1.69 -1.48 -10.81
CA ALA A 25 0.54 -0.66 -10.43
C ALA A 25 -0.46 -0.53 -11.59
N THR A 26 0.02 -0.32 -12.82
CA THR A 26 -0.82 -0.29 -14.02
C THR A 26 -1.54 -1.62 -14.25
N LEU A 27 -0.84 -2.73 -14.05
CA LEU A 27 -1.42 -4.08 -14.19
C LEU A 27 -2.50 -4.35 -13.13
N VAL A 28 -2.32 -3.85 -11.90
CA VAL A 28 -3.36 -3.90 -10.85
C VAL A 28 -4.61 -3.14 -11.28
N ILE A 29 -4.44 -1.90 -11.79
CA ILE A 29 -5.57 -1.08 -12.27
C ILE A 29 -6.29 -1.79 -13.41
N TYR A 30 -5.55 -2.30 -14.38
CA TYR A 30 -6.08 -3.04 -15.52
C TYR A 30 -6.91 -4.25 -15.06
N SER A 31 -6.37 -5.11 -14.20
CA SER A 31 -7.06 -6.31 -13.72
C SER A 31 -8.33 -5.97 -12.92
N HIS A 32 -8.30 -4.88 -12.12
CA HIS A 32 -9.46 -4.44 -11.35
C HIS A 32 -10.57 -3.82 -12.20
N ALA A 33 -10.27 -3.36 -13.41
CA ALA A 33 -11.28 -2.81 -14.30
C ALA A 33 -12.34 -3.86 -14.67
N PHE A 34 -11.98 -5.12 -14.82
CA PHE A 34 -12.91 -6.20 -15.19
C PHE A 34 -14.04 -6.41 -14.16
N PRO A 35 -13.76 -6.70 -12.88
CA PRO A 35 -14.82 -6.87 -11.90
C PRO A 35 -15.60 -5.59 -11.59
N ILE A 36 -14.96 -4.42 -11.70
CA ILE A 36 -15.60 -3.13 -11.38
C ILE A 36 -16.60 -2.72 -12.47
N PHE A 37 -16.20 -2.80 -13.76
CA PHE A 37 -17.02 -2.31 -14.87
C PHE A 37 -17.84 -3.40 -15.53
N LEU A 38 -17.33 -4.63 -15.59
CA LEU A 38 -17.95 -5.71 -16.36
C LEU A 38 -18.54 -6.82 -15.46
N GLY A 39 -18.19 -6.87 -14.17
CA GLY A 39 -18.57 -7.93 -13.27
C GLY A 39 -17.96 -9.30 -13.63
N THR A 40 -16.88 -9.31 -14.46
CA THR A 40 -16.21 -10.50 -14.97
C THR A 40 -14.81 -10.64 -14.41
N HIS A 41 -14.16 -11.75 -14.72
CA HIS A 41 -12.74 -11.97 -14.45
C HIS A 41 -11.86 -11.31 -15.52
N ASP A 42 -10.56 -11.16 -15.24
CA ASP A 42 -9.60 -10.80 -16.29
C ASP A 42 -9.27 -12.04 -17.17
N TRP A 43 -8.77 -11.79 -18.38
CA TRP A 43 -8.50 -12.84 -19.36
C TRP A 43 -7.54 -13.93 -18.88
N TRP A 44 -6.65 -13.62 -17.92
CA TRP A 44 -5.70 -14.57 -17.34
C TRP A 44 -6.42 -15.59 -16.43
N GLN A 45 -7.39 -15.13 -15.67
CA GLN A 45 -8.24 -15.99 -14.85
C GLN A 45 -9.20 -16.79 -15.72
N ASP A 46 -9.73 -16.21 -16.79
CA ASP A 46 -10.57 -16.91 -17.77
C ASP A 46 -9.79 -17.98 -18.52
N ALA A 47 -8.47 -17.82 -18.68
CA ALA A 47 -7.58 -18.85 -19.23
C ALA A 47 -7.27 -20.02 -18.26
N GLY A 48 -7.94 -20.07 -17.09
CA GLY A 48 -7.86 -21.16 -16.11
C GLY A 48 -6.86 -20.92 -14.96
N SER A 49 -6.35 -19.70 -14.80
CA SER A 49 -5.50 -19.38 -13.67
C SER A 49 -6.30 -19.23 -12.38
N HIS A 50 -5.76 -19.74 -11.26
CA HIS A 50 -6.34 -19.51 -9.92
C HIS A 50 -6.19 -18.07 -9.43
N TYR A 51 -5.27 -17.31 -10.00
CA TYR A 51 -4.97 -15.92 -9.63
C TYR A 51 -5.26 -15.01 -10.81
N ASN A 52 -5.83 -13.83 -10.53
CA ASN A 52 -5.93 -12.78 -11.53
C ASN A 52 -4.60 -12.02 -11.68
N LEU A 53 -4.46 -11.27 -12.77
CA LEU A 53 -3.24 -10.48 -13.04
C LEU A 53 -2.94 -9.47 -11.95
N GLY A 54 -3.97 -8.86 -11.35
CA GLY A 54 -3.81 -7.93 -10.24
C GLY A 54 -3.22 -8.57 -8.99
N GLN A 55 -3.64 -9.78 -8.65
CA GLN A 55 -3.07 -10.53 -7.52
C GLN A 55 -1.60 -10.88 -7.76
N LEU A 56 -1.24 -11.34 -8.96
CA LEU A 56 0.17 -11.59 -9.32
C LEU A 56 1.01 -10.31 -9.26
N ALA A 57 0.48 -9.21 -9.76
CA ALA A 57 1.14 -7.91 -9.70
C ALA A 57 1.36 -7.43 -8.25
N VAL A 58 0.37 -7.60 -7.38
CA VAL A 58 0.49 -7.27 -5.94
C VAL A 58 1.53 -8.15 -5.25
N MET A 59 1.59 -9.46 -5.56
CA MET A 59 2.61 -10.36 -5.02
C MET A 59 4.03 -9.89 -5.44
N ALA A 60 4.23 -9.59 -6.72
CA ALA A 60 5.50 -9.06 -7.22
C ALA A 60 5.85 -7.71 -6.56
N PHE A 61 4.85 -6.85 -6.37
CA PHE A 61 5.01 -5.57 -5.67
C PHE A 61 5.48 -5.75 -4.23
N PHE A 62 4.92 -6.72 -3.50
CA PHE A 62 5.35 -7.04 -2.15
C PHE A 62 6.76 -7.61 -2.09
N ILE A 63 7.18 -8.42 -3.06
CA ILE A 63 8.56 -8.93 -3.14
C ILE A 63 9.54 -7.75 -3.29
N ILE A 64 9.32 -6.86 -4.26
CA ILE A 64 10.16 -5.69 -4.48
C ILE A 64 10.17 -4.78 -3.25
N SER A 65 9.00 -4.53 -2.67
CA SER A 65 8.88 -3.70 -1.46
C SER A 65 9.62 -4.33 -0.27
N GLY A 66 9.51 -5.64 -0.07
CA GLY A 66 10.21 -6.37 0.98
C GLY A 66 11.74 -6.25 0.85
N MET A 67 12.28 -6.38 -0.36
CA MET A 67 13.71 -6.19 -0.64
C MET A 67 14.17 -4.76 -0.29
N LEU A 68 13.44 -3.75 -0.73
CA LEU A 68 13.76 -2.34 -0.47
C LEU A 68 13.63 -1.98 1.01
N VAL A 69 12.65 -2.54 1.70
CA VAL A 69 12.42 -2.35 3.14
C VAL A 69 13.55 -2.97 3.96
N THR A 70 13.94 -4.21 3.64
CA THR A 70 15.06 -4.90 4.31
C THR A 70 16.35 -4.10 4.13
N ARG A 71 16.64 -3.64 2.91
CA ARG A 71 17.77 -2.75 2.64
C ARG A 71 17.70 -1.49 3.50
N SER A 72 16.56 -0.82 3.51
CA SER A 72 16.38 0.39 4.31
C SER A 72 16.59 0.14 5.80
N ALA A 73 16.08 -0.96 6.35
CA ALA A 73 16.30 -1.34 7.74
C ALA A 73 17.79 -1.63 8.02
N THR A 74 18.47 -2.32 7.10
CA THR A 74 19.90 -2.66 7.22
C THR A 74 20.81 -1.41 7.22
N PHE A 75 20.47 -0.37 6.47
CA PHE A 75 21.28 0.85 6.41
C PHE A 75 20.81 1.97 7.32
N SER A 76 19.71 1.80 8.04
CA SER A 76 19.23 2.79 9.01
C SER A 76 20.13 2.87 10.23
N ARG A 77 20.39 4.08 10.74
CA ARG A 77 21.22 4.32 11.92
C ARG A 77 20.60 3.76 13.20
N SER A 78 19.26 3.84 13.31
CA SER A 78 18.50 3.36 14.46
C SER A 78 17.11 2.89 14.05
N GLY A 79 16.46 2.11 14.92
CA GLY A 79 15.05 1.69 14.74
C GLY A 79 14.10 2.88 14.64
N PHE A 80 14.36 3.93 15.41
CA PHE A 80 13.58 5.17 15.36
C PHE A 80 13.70 5.86 13.99
N SER A 81 14.92 6.05 13.48
CA SER A 81 15.16 6.64 12.16
C SER A 81 14.48 5.82 11.03
N TYR A 82 14.54 4.49 11.14
CA TYR A 82 13.82 3.61 10.22
C TYR A 82 12.30 3.82 10.30
N ALA A 83 11.71 3.79 11.50
CA ALA A 83 10.27 3.95 11.69
C ALA A 83 9.78 5.30 11.13
N ILE A 84 10.46 6.40 11.46
CA ILE A 84 10.15 7.73 10.96
C ILE A 84 10.17 7.77 9.44
N SER A 85 11.18 7.17 8.80
CA SER A 85 11.27 7.14 7.34
C SER A 85 10.10 6.37 6.69
N ARG A 86 9.55 5.36 7.36
CA ARG A 86 8.35 4.61 6.88
C ARG A 86 7.08 5.41 7.07
N ILE A 87 6.93 6.09 8.21
CA ILE A 87 5.79 6.98 8.47
C ILE A 87 5.71 8.08 7.40
N TYR A 88 6.80 8.79 7.16
CA TYR A 88 6.84 9.85 6.13
C TYR A 88 6.60 9.31 4.70
N ARG A 89 6.86 8.04 4.46
CA ARG A 89 6.58 7.42 3.17
C ARG A 89 5.11 7.09 2.96
N LEU A 90 4.39 6.65 4.00
CA LEU A 90 3.02 6.14 3.87
C LEU A 90 1.97 7.18 4.25
N VAL A 91 2.12 7.80 5.42
CA VAL A 91 1.06 8.61 6.04
C VAL A 91 0.66 9.82 5.20
N PRO A 92 1.56 10.62 4.62
CA PRO A 92 1.15 11.78 3.83
C PRO A 92 0.31 11.38 2.61
N GLY A 93 0.73 10.34 1.89
CA GLY A 93 0.00 9.84 0.73
C GLY A 93 -1.37 9.27 1.08
N ALA A 94 -1.44 8.47 2.16
CA ALA A 94 -2.70 7.92 2.66
C ALA A 94 -3.67 9.01 3.12
N PHE A 95 -3.16 10.04 3.81
CA PHE A 95 -3.96 11.18 4.27
C PHE A 95 -4.57 11.96 3.10
N ILE A 96 -3.75 12.34 2.12
CA ILE A 96 -4.21 13.06 0.93
C ILE A 96 -5.24 12.21 0.16
N CYS A 97 -4.96 10.92 -0.04
CA CYS A 97 -5.89 10.01 -0.69
C CYS A 97 -7.22 9.90 0.08
N ALA A 98 -7.19 9.75 1.40
CA ALA A 98 -8.38 9.66 2.23
C ALA A 98 -9.22 10.94 2.20
N ILE A 99 -8.59 12.11 2.26
CA ILE A 99 -9.28 13.41 2.09
C ILE A 99 -9.93 13.49 0.72
N TRP A 100 -9.19 13.17 -0.34
CA TRP A 100 -9.71 13.25 -1.70
C TRP A 100 -10.90 12.31 -1.90
N CYS A 101 -10.78 11.06 -1.44
CA CYS A 101 -11.88 10.09 -1.51
C CYS A 101 -13.10 10.54 -0.70
N ALA A 102 -12.91 11.05 0.52
CA ALA A 102 -14.02 11.42 1.39
C ALA A 102 -14.67 12.75 1.03
N LEU A 103 -13.88 13.79 0.74
CA LEU A 103 -14.43 15.14 0.57
C LEU A 103 -14.75 15.51 -0.87
N ILE A 104 -14.07 14.88 -1.84
CA ILE A 104 -14.29 15.20 -3.26
C ILE A 104 -15.04 14.06 -3.94
N LEU A 105 -14.43 12.90 -4.07
CA LEU A 105 -15.04 11.78 -4.78
C LEU A 105 -16.36 11.35 -4.14
N GLY A 106 -16.39 11.20 -2.81
CA GLY A 106 -17.57 10.79 -2.07
C GLY A 106 -18.71 11.81 -2.19
N ALA A 107 -18.41 13.11 -2.15
CA ALA A 107 -19.40 14.15 -2.32
C ALA A 107 -20.02 14.19 -3.74
N ILE A 108 -19.23 13.86 -4.78
CA ILE A 108 -19.70 13.79 -6.15
C ILE A 108 -20.56 12.53 -6.39
N MET A 109 -20.19 11.42 -5.75
CA MET A 109 -20.76 10.09 -6.02
C MET A 109 -21.82 9.64 -5.01
N THR A 110 -22.07 10.40 -3.94
CA THR A 110 -23.10 10.06 -2.96
C THR A 110 -24.50 10.26 -3.51
N SER A 111 -25.43 9.38 -3.15
CA SER A 111 -26.87 9.53 -3.40
C SER A 111 -27.57 10.40 -2.35
N LEU A 112 -26.88 10.81 -1.29
CA LEU A 112 -27.40 11.64 -0.21
C LEU A 112 -27.29 13.13 -0.54
N ALA A 113 -28.10 13.96 0.11
CA ALA A 113 -27.90 15.40 0.08
C ALA A 113 -26.54 15.77 0.73
N LEU A 114 -25.82 16.76 0.19
CA LEU A 114 -24.47 17.09 0.63
C LEU A 114 -24.40 17.44 2.13
N HIS A 115 -25.41 18.13 2.66
CA HIS A 115 -25.46 18.47 4.09
C HIS A 115 -25.56 17.21 4.97
N GLU A 116 -26.35 16.22 4.54
CA GLU A 116 -26.51 14.93 5.22
C GLU A 116 -25.22 14.12 5.13
N TYR A 117 -24.61 14.06 3.95
CA TYR A 117 -23.35 13.39 3.73
C TYR A 117 -22.24 13.90 4.65
N TYR A 118 -21.99 15.21 4.69
CA TYR A 118 -20.94 15.80 5.51
C TYR A 118 -21.26 15.81 7.01
N SER A 119 -22.54 15.76 7.38
CA SER A 119 -22.94 15.59 8.80
C SER A 119 -22.70 14.18 9.33
N SER A 120 -22.48 13.21 8.44
CA SER A 120 -22.23 11.82 8.82
C SER A 120 -20.84 11.67 9.44
N GLY A 121 -20.77 11.16 10.66
CA GLY A 121 -19.51 10.80 11.33
C GLY A 121 -18.68 9.76 10.54
N ARG A 122 -19.29 9.00 9.62
CA ARG A 122 -18.61 8.03 8.77
C ARG A 122 -17.67 8.67 7.75
N VAL A 123 -17.96 9.87 7.25
CA VAL A 123 -17.09 10.63 6.34
C VAL A 123 -15.78 10.99 7.04
N TRP A 124 -15.89 11.51 8.25
CA TRP A 124 -14.73 11.90 9.04
C TRP A 124 -13.95 10.69 9.58
N SER A 125 -14.67 9.63 9.99
CA SER A 125 -14.02 8.38 10.41
C SER A 125 -13.25 7.72 9.28
N PHE A 126 -13.70 7.84 8.02
CA PHE A 126 -12.99 7.34 6.84
C PHE A 126 -11.61 7.99 6.72
N ILE A 127 -11.54 9.31 6.85
CA ILE A 127 -10.26 10.04 6.79
C ILE A 127 -9.31 9.56 7.88
N PHE A 128 -9.75 9.53 9.15
CA PHE A 128 -8.90 9.13 10.27
C PHE A 128 -8.44 7.67 10.16
N ARG A 129 -9.37 6.74 9.96
CA ARG A 129 -9.07 5.30 9.92
C ARG A 129 -8.11 4.95 8.78
N ASN A 130 -8.30 5.53 7.61
CA ASN A 130 -7.48 5.24 6.43
C ASN A 130 -6.13 5.97 6.47
N THR A 131 -6.03 7.11 7.15
CA THR A 131 -4.74 7.77 7.40
C THR A 131 -3.84 6.95 8.32
N TYR A 132 -4.40 6.41 9.41
CA TYR A 132 -3.62 5.58 10.34
C TYR A 132 -3.52 4.11 9.92
N MET A 133 -4.30 3.68 8.91
CA MET A 133 -4.26 2.34 8.30
C MET A 133 -4.44 1.17 9.29
N MET A 134 -4.87 1.44 10.52
CA MET A 134 -5.07 0.42 11.57
C MET A 134 -6.41 -0.31 11.43
N ALA A 135 -7.46 0.43 11.07
CA ALA A 135 -8.81 -0.09 10.89
C ALA A 135 -9.42 0.50 9.62
N ILE A 136 -9.07 -0.07 8.48
CA ILE A 136 -9.47 0.44 7.16
C ILE A 136 -10.99 0.43 7.03
N GLN A 137 -11.53 1.55 6.58
CA GLN A 137 -12.92 1.72 6.20
C GLN A 137 -12.97 1.84 4.69
N TYR A 138 -13.78 1.00 4.03
CA TYR A 138 -13.87 0.97 2.57
C TYR A 138 -15.03 1.80 2.04
N ASP A 139 -16.09 1.96 2.83
CA ASP A 139 -17.36 2.55 2.44
C ASP A 139 -17.53 3.99 2.90
N LEU A 140 -18.29 4.75 2.13
CA LEU A 140 -18.77 6.08 2.45
C LEU A 140 -20.30 6.12 2.31
N PRO A 141 -21.01 6.98 3.08
CA PRO A 141 -22.48 7.04 3.06
C PRO A 141 -23.03 7.34 1.65
N GLY A 142 -23.91 6.48 1.15
CA GLY A 142 -24.56 6.64 -0.15
C GLY A 142 -23.65 6.54 -1.37
N VAL A 143 -22.38 6.17 -1.22
CA VAL A 143 -21.44 6.08 -2.34
C VAL A 143 -21.41 4.65 -2.87
N PHE A 144 -21.62 4.50 -4.19
CA PHE A 144 -21.55 3.23 -4.92
C PHE A 144 -22.47 2.12 -4.39
N SER A 145 -23.59 2.47 -3.76
CA SER A 145 -24.57 1.50 -3.22
C SER A 145 -25.17 0.59 -4.28
N ASP A 146 -25.35 1.11 -5.50
CA ASP A 146 -26.01 0.44 -6.62
C ASP A 146 -25.06 -0.11 -7.68
N ASN A 147 -23.75 0.03 -7.47
CA ASN A 147 -22.74 -0.48 -8.39
C ASN A 147 -22.61 -2.02 -8.31
N ILE A 148 -22.12 -2.62 -9.39
CA ILE A 148 -21.79 -4.06 -9.47
C ILE A 148 -20.86 -4.44 -8.31
N TYR A 149 -19.80 -3.64 -8.10
CA TYR A 149 -18.89 -3.77 -6.96
C TYR A 149 -19.30 -2.80 -5.86
N LYS A 150 -20.15 -3.29 -4.97
CA LYS A 150 -20.85 -2.44 -3.99
C LYS A 150 -19.92 -1.88 -2.90
N GLN A 151 -20.16 -0.62 -2.56
CA GLN A 151 -19.71 0.04 -1.32
C GLN A 151 -18.20 0.20 -1.12
N ALA A 152 -17.34 -0.21 -2.03
CA ALA A 152 -15.91 0.02 -1.89
C ALA A 152 -15.46 1.27 -2.65
N VAL A 153 -15.20 2.35 -1.93
CA VAL A 153 -14.67 3.60 -2.53
C VAL A 153 -13.23 3.44 -2.95
N ASN A 154 -12.44 2.74 -2.15
CA ASN A 154 -11.05 2.42 -2.46
C ASN A 154 -10.69 1.05 -1.90
N GLY A 155 -10.90 0.01 -2.71
CA GLY A 155 -10.60 -1.36 -2.34
C GLY A 155 -9.11 -1.65 -2.17
N SER A 156 -8.22 -0.87 -2.79
CA SER A 156 -6.76 -1.11 -2.75
C SER A 156 -6.13 -0.82 -1.37
N LEU A 157 -6.83 -0.15 -0.48
CA LEU A 157 -6.32 0.20 0.85
C LEU A 157 -5.90 -1.01 1.70
N TRP A 158 -6.42 -2.21 1.43
CA TRP A 158 -6.04 -3.42 2.18
C TRP A 158 -4.53 -3.70 2.09
N SER A 159 -3.91 -3.38 0.96
CA SER A 159 -2.48 -3.63 0.73
C SER A 159 -1.59 -2.77 1.63
N LEU A 160 -2.01 -1.55 2.00
CA LEU A 160 -1.29 -0.68 2.94
C LEU A 160 -1.16 -1.31 4.33
N LYS A 161 -2.21 -2.01 4.79
CA LYS A 161 -2.16 -2.74 6.07
C LYS A 161 -1.13 -3.88 6.03
N VAL A 162 -1.00 -4.57 4.89
CA VAL A 162 0.02 -5.60 4.69
C VAL A 162 1.41 -4.97 4.64
N GLU A 163 1.56 -3.83 3.97
CA GLU A 163 2.83 -3.10 3.88
C GLU A 163 3.33 -2.65 5.26
N ILE A 164 2.46 -2.15 6.12
CA ILE A 164 2.83 -1.79 7.51
C ILE A 164 3.31 -3.03 8.28
N LYS A 165 2.59 -4.15 8.18
CA LYS A 165 3.00 -5.39 8.83
C LYS A 165 4.39 -5.85 8.36
N MET A 166 4.66 -5.75 7.07
CA MET A 166 5.99 -6.03 6.52
C MET A 166 7.05 -5.09 7.07
N TYR A 167 6.78 -3.79 7.17
CA TYR A 167 7.71 -2.82 7.75
C TYR A 167 8.08 -3.18 9.19
N ILE A 168 7.10 -3.55 10.00
CA ILE A 168 7.32 -3.98 11.38
C ILE A 168 8.13 -5.29 11.40
N ALA A 169 7.71 -6.30 10.66
CA ALA A 169 8.37 -7.62 10.65
C ALA A 169 9.83 -7.53 10.20
N PHE A 170 10.10 -6.93 9.05
CA PHE A 170 11.48 -6.79 8.54
C PHE A 170 12.33 -5.87 9.41
N GLY A 171 11.76 -4.79 9.94
CA GLY A 171 12.44 -3.96 10.92
C GLY A 171 12.88 -4.75 12.13
N LEU A 172 11.98 -5.50 12.76
CA LEU A 172 12.27 -6.33 13.92
C LEU A 172 13.34 -7.39 13.63
N ILE A 173 13.22 -8.11 12.52
CA ILE A 173 14.21 -9.15 12.11
C ILE A 173 15.60 -8.53 12.00
N VAL A 174 15.73 -7.41 11.31
CA VAL A 174 17.03 -6.75 11.10
C VAL A 174 17.62 -6.24 12.43
N PHE A 175 16.82 -5.62 13.30
CA PHE A 175 17.32 -5.08 14.56
C PHE A 175 17.64 -6.17 15.58
N ILE A 176 16.88 -7.25 15.61
CA ILE A 176 17.20 -8.44 16.40
C ILE A 176 18.52 -9.08 15.92
N ALA A 177 18.67 -9.30 14.61
CA ALA A 177 19.89 -9.87 14.03
C ALA A 177 21.13 -9.01 14.34
N ARG A 178 21.01 -7.69 14.34
CA ARG A 178 22.09 -6.77 14.74
C ARG A 178 22.46 -6.92 16.22
N ARG A 179 21.46 -7.09 17.08
CA ARG A 179 21.68 -7.28 18.52
C ARG A 179 22.49 -8.54 18.80
N PHE A 180 22.14 -9.64 18.11
CA PHE A 180 22.90 -10.90 18.25
C PHE A 180 24.34 -10.79 17.71
N LYS A 181 24.56 -10.13 16.56
CA LYS A 181 25.91 -9.90 16.04
C LYS A 181 26.76 -9.05 16.99
N PHE A 182 26.17 -8.06 17.62
CA PHE A 182 26.86 -7.26 18.64
C PHE A 182 27.27 -8.09 19.86
N LEU A 183 26.38 -8.97 20.33
CA LEU A 183 26.67 -9.87 21.45
C LEU A 183 27.76 -10.91 21.10
N SER A 184 27.73 -11.47 19.87
CA SER A 184 28.75 -12.45 19.43
C SER A 184 30.13 -11.84 19.15
N ALA A 185 30.21 -10.53 18.92
CA ALA A 185 31.49 -9.84 18.73
C ALA A 185 32.15 -9.41 20.06
N HIS A 186 31.46 -9.57 21.19
CA HIS A 186 31.93 -9.23 22.52
C HIS A 186 32.09 -10.47 23.43
N LEU A 187 31.85 -11.69 22.89
CA LEU A 187 32.19 -13.00 23.50
C LEU A 187 33.40 -13.60 22.82
#